data_b51fb8adb2f8e2550f3f1f91ca75ff11
#
_entry.id   b51fb8adb2f8e2550f3f1f91ca75ff11
#
_cell.length_a   1.000
_cell.length_b   1.000
_cell.length_c   1.000
_cell.angle_alpha   90.00
_cell.angle_beta   90.00
_cell.angle_gamma   90.00
#
_symmetry.space_group_name_H-M   'P 1'
#
loop_
_entity.id
_entity.type
_entity.pdbx_description
1 polymer ?
#
loop_
_entity_poly.entity_id
_entity_poly.type
_entity_poly.pdbx_seq_one_letter_code
_entity_poly.pdbx_strand_id
1 'polypeptide(L)'
;MKTVLYTCANLAYDQIFSPVAPSPGITPVLFSDRRPRFVSGWEWRPRTEEMAKLNPTLANRYAKFFPARIFPDADYSIYTDANNLVTADLNPLLAEFIASDADIGLFPHSKRRDIYAELEFCKEVGKVRPPEYALGDEQVAFYRAEGLPEEHVFTENAVILRRHGRGEARGAALDAAMELWWDQLARFTKRDQLSLPFVLHRSGLKVKLWDWNYLSPNPYFSRYPHRRGPLRDIHIFLINKRHSNAFWRVPIDGAYGLYRGYLKPAIGKPKPRRQG
;
A
#
# COMPACT_ATOMS: atom_id res chain seq x y z
N MET A 1 -6.38 -23.64 -5.00
CA MET A 1 -6.36 -22.17 -5.03
C MET A 1 -5.09 -21.70 -4.34
N LYS A 2 -4.21 -21.01 -5.05
CA LYS A 2 -2.94 -20.48 -4.52
C LYS A 2 -3.07 -18.98 -4.31
N THR A 3 -2.94 -18.52 -3.07
CA THR A 3 -3.05 -17.09 -2.72
C THR A 3 -1.77 -16.60 -2.07
N VAL A 4 -1.34 -15.41 -2.44
CA VAL A 4 -0.18 -14.74 -1.86
C VAL A 4 -0.56 -13.41 -1.21
N LEU A 5 -0.09 -13.19 0.01
CA LEU A 5 -0.01 -11.86 0.63
C LEU A 5 1.39 -11.33 0.38
N TYR A 6 1.54 -10.13 -0.15
CA TYR A 6 2.89 -9.67 -0.44
C TYR A 6 3.07 -8.17 -0.24
N THR A 7 4.32 -7.80 -0.03
CA THR A 7 4.77 -6.42 0.05
C THR A 7 6.18 -6.27 -0.54
N CYS A 8 6.53 -5.07 -0.95
CA CYS A 8 7.89 -4.72 -1.35
C CYS A 8 8.36 -3.51 -0.54
N ALA A 9 9.46 -3.67 0.17
CA ALA A 9 10.01 -2.66 1.08
C ALA A 9 11.42 -2.23 0.67
N ASN A 10 11.74 -0.96 0.88
CA ASN A 10 13.11 -0.47 0.95
C ASN A 10 13.45 -0.24 2.43
N LEU A 11 14.26 -1.11 3.01
CA LEU A 11 14.56 -1.07 4.44
C LEU A 11 15.47 0.10 4.87
N ALA A 12 15.94 0.92 3.93
CA ALA A 12 16.51 2.22 4.28
C ALA A 12 15.43 3.25 4.67
N TYR A 13 14.21 3.08 4.16
CA TYR A 13 13.09 4.00 4.34
C TYR A 13 11.88 3.36 5.02
N ASP A 14 11.48 2.15 4.56
CA ASP A 14 10.26 1.49 4.97
C ASP A 14 10.41 0.77 6.32
N GLN A 15 9.29 0.59 6.99
CA GLN A 15 9.15 -0.29 8.14
C GLN A 15 8.32 -1.49 7.70
N ILE A 16 8.66 -2.66 8.21
CA ILE A 16 7.89 -3.88 8.01
C ILE A 16 7.58 -4.50 9.37
N PHE A 17 6.38 -5.03 9.52
CA PHE A 17 5.92 -5.64 10.76
C PHE A 17 5.58 -7.11 10.53
N SER A 18 5.76 -7.91 11.58
CA SER A 18 5.32 -9.31 11.60
C SER A 18 3.79 -9.38 11.58
N PRO A 19 3.16 -10.15 10.70
CA PRO A 19 1.72 -10.43 10.81
C PRO A 19 1.38 -10.96 12.20
N VAL A 20 0.30 -10.46 12.80
CA VAL A 20 -0.13 -10.85 14.16
C VAL A 20 -0.77 -12.22 14.15
N ALA A 21 -1.56 -12.51 13.15
CA ALA A 21 -2.21 -13.80 12.97
C ALA A 21 -1.80 -14.43 11.64
N PRO A 22 -1.64 -15.74 11.58
CA PRO A 22 -1.48 -16.44 10.31
C PRO A 22 -2.79 -16.42 9.53
N SER A 23 -2.67 -16.48 8.20
CA SER A 23 -3.79 -16.68 7.28
C SER A 23 -3.57 -18.03 6.59
N PRO A 24 -4.13 -19.15 7.10
CA PRO A 24 -3.90 -20.47 6.55
C PRO A 24 -4.21 -20.53 5.05
N GLY A 25 -3.29 -21.10 4.25
CA GLY A 25 -3.45 -21.17 2.79
C GLY A 25 -3.04 -19.89 2.03
N ILE A 26 -2.71 -18.81 2.72
CA ILE A 26 -2.15 -17.59 2.13
C ILE A 26 -0.66 -17.52 2.44
N THR A 27 0.18 -17.49 1.41
CA THR A 27 1.64 -17.40 1.57
C THR A 27 2.08 -15.95 1.72
N PRO A 28 2.63 -15.52 2.87
CA PRO A 28 3.10 -14.15 3.06
C PRO A 28 4.54 -13.99 2.51
N VAL A 29 4.73 -13.12 1.51
CA VAL A 29 6.01 -12.89 0.84
C VAL A 29 6.45 -11.43 1.00
N LEU A 30 7.69 -11.23 1.43
CA LEU A 30 8.32 -9.92 1.52
C LEU A 30 9.48 -9.81 0.55
N PHE A 31 9.38 -8.86 -0.39
CA PHE A 31 10.52 -8.41 -1.19
C PHE A 31 11.22 -7.23 -0.53
N SER A 32 12.54 -7.27 -0.41
CA SER A 32 13.30 -6.13 0.08
C SER A 32 14.76 -6.16 -0.36
N ASP A 33 15.45 -5.02 -0.19
CA ASP A 33 16.87 -4.84 -0.50
C ASP A 33 17.78 -5.68 0.39
N ARG A 34 17.31 -6.10 1.57
CA ARG A 34 18.01 -6.97 2.52
C ARG A 34 17.01 -7.67 3.43
N ARG A 35 17.45 -8.73 4.09
CA ARG A 35 16.62 -9.43 5.07
C ARG A 35 16.32 -8.51 6.27
N PRO A 36 15.05 -8.34 6.65
CA PRO A 36 14.68 -7.48 7.79
C PRO A 36 15.11 -8.10 9.11
N ARG A 37 15.42 -7.24 10.08
CA ARG A 37 15.67 -7.65 11.48
C ARG A 37 14.37 -7.59 12.26
N PHE A 38 14.24 -8.46 13.26
CA PHE A 38 13.11 -8.46 14.21
C PHE A 38 11.72 -8.65 13.57
N VAL A 39 11.66 -9.25 12.39
CA VAL A 39 10.45 -9.52 11.65
C VAL A 39 10.35 -11.01 11.34
N SER A 40 9.20 -11.59 11.61
CA SER A 40 8.87 -12.99 11.33
C SER A 40 7.55 -13.11 10.60
N GLY A 41 7.16 -14.31 10.19
CA GLY A 41 5.89 -14.56 9.52
C GLY A 41 5.85 -14.14 8.05
N TRP A 42 6.97 -13.71 7.47
CA TRP A 42 7.14 -13.44 6.06
C TRP A 42 8.19 -14.38 5.47
N GLU A 43 7.90 -14.95 4.32
CA GLU A 43 8.90 -15.54 3.45
C GLU A 43 9.68 -14.41 2.77
N TRP A 44 10.90 -14.17 3.24
CA TRP A 44 11.73 -13.14 2.63
C TRP A 44 12.30 -13.61 1.30
N ARG A 45 12.18 -12.74 0.29
CA ARG A 45 12.81 -12.89 -1.03
C ARG A 45 13.60 -11.64 -1.37
N PRO A 46 14.76 -11.75 -2.01
CA PRO A 46 15.42 -10.60 -2.64
C PRO A 46 14.49 -10.00 -3.69
N ARG A 47 14.72 -8.74 -4.04
CA ARG A 47 14.04 -8.12 -5.19
C ARG A 47 14.32 -8.93 -6.44
N THR A 48 13.34 -9.05 -7.33
CA THR A 48 13.57 -9.68 -8.64
C THR A 48 14.58 -8.86 -9.45
N GLU A 49 15.10 -9.44 -10.53
CA GLU A 49 16.06 -8.76 -11.39
C GLU A 49 15.49 -7.44 -11.94
N GLU A 50 14.22 -7.43 -12.34
CA GLU A 50 13.53 -6.24 -12.83
C GLU A 50 13.41 -5.19 -11.75
N MET A 51 13.01 -5.57 -10.52
CA MET A 51 12.92 -4.65 -9.38
C MET A 51 14.29 -4.08 -9.01
N ALA A 52 15.37 -4.87 -9.13
CA ALA A 52 16.72 -4.45 -8.76
C ALA A 52 17.29 -3.37 -9.70
N LYS A 53 16.83 -3.33 -10.95
CA LYS A 53 17.19 -2.30 -11.94
C LYS A 53 16.51 -0.95 -11.69
N LEU A 54 15.48 -0.92 -10.84
CA LEU A 54 14.65 0.25 -10.58
C LEU A 54 15.11 0.97 -9.30
N ASN A 55 14.84 2.28 -9.25
CA ASN A 55 14.98 2.99 -7.99
C ASN A 55 13.96 2.46 -6.94
N PRO A 56 14.18 2.70 -5.64
CA PRO A 56 13.34 2.13 -4.58
C PRO A 56 11.84 2.38 -4.74
N THR A 57 11.45 3.56 -5.19
CA THR A 57 10.03 3.92 -5.39
C THR A 57 9.44 3.11 -6.54
N LEU A 58 10.12 3.03 -7.67
CA LEU A 58 9.65 2.28 -8.82
C LEU A 58 9.69 0.76 -8.57
N ALA A 59 10.66 0.25 -7.82
CA ALA A 59 10.71 -1.17 -7.42
C ALA A 59 9.47 -1.56 -6.60
N ASN A 60 9.06 -0.71 -5.64
CA ASN A 60 7.82 -0.92 -4.90
C ASN A 60 6.59 -0.88 -5.82
N ARG A 61 6.53 0.08 -6.76
CA ARG A 61 5.42 0.18 -7.72
C ARG A 61 5.39 -0.99 -8.69
N TYR A 62 6.54 -1.48 -9.15
CA TYR A 62 6.62 -2.68 -9.99
C TYR A 62 6.02 -3.89 -9.28
N ALA A 63 6.44 -4.14 -8.05
CA ALA A 63 5.86 -5.21 -7.24
C ALA A 63 4.34 -5.03 -7.07
N LYS A 64 3.90 -3.80 -6.77
CA LYS A 64 2.50 -3.48 -6.55
C LYS A 64 1.63 -3.69 -7.80
N PHE A 65 2.16 -3.40 -9.00
CA PHE A 65 1.39 -3.43 -10.24
C PHE A 65 1.41 -4.80 -10.93
N PHE A 66 2.53 -5.53 -10.85
CA PHE A 66 2.71 -6.76 -11.63
C PHE A 66 2.78 -8.06 -10.81
N PRO A 67 1.81 -8.33 -9.92
CA PRO A 67 1.84 -9.57 -9.13
C PRO A 67 1.78 -10.83 -9.99
N ALA A 68 1.08 -10.81 -11.12
CA ALA A 68 0.98 -11.98 -12.01
C ALA A 68 2.33 -12.35 -12.62
N ARG A 69 3.22 -11.38 -12.89
CA ARG A 69 4.60 -11.64 -13.33
C ARG A 69 5.48 -12.21 -12.24
N ILE A 70 5.29 -11.75 -11.00
CA ILE A 70 6.10 -12.13 -9.85
C ILE A 70 5.64 -13.47 -9.28
N PHE A 71 4.36 -13.76 -9.37
CA PHE A 71 3.71 -14.97 -8.88
C PHE A 71 2.87 -15.61 -9.99
N PRO A 72 3.52 -16.15 -11.03
CA PRO A 72 2.80 -16.66 -12.20
C PRO A 72 1.86 -17.84 -11.88
N ASP A 73 2.07 -18.50 -10.75
CA ASP A 73 1.22 -19.61 -10.29
C ASP A 73 0.14 -19.21 -9.29
N ALA A 74 0.04 -17.94 -8.89
CA ALA A 74 -1.00 -17.52 -7.95
C ALA A 74 -2.35 -17.34 -8.66
N ASP A 75 -3.42 -17.73 -7.99
CA ASP A 75 -4.80 -17.48 -8.43
C ASP A 75 -5.27 -16.10 -7.93
N TYR A 76 -4.83 -15.74 -6.72
CA TYR A 76 -5.14 -14.48 -6.06
C TYR A 76 -3.92 -13.86 -5.41
N SER A 77 -3.91 -12.54 -5.33
CA SER A 77 -2.89 -11.80 -4.59
C SER A 77 -3.51 -10.71 -3.72
N ILE A 78 -2.89 -10.49 -2.57
CA ILE A 78 -3.18 -9.40 -1.64
C ILE A 78 -1.90 -8.57 -1.49
N TYR A 79 -1.87 -7.39 -2.08
CA TYR A 79 -0.78 -6.43 -1.85
C TYR A 79 -1.05 -5.64 -0.58
N THR A 80 -0.02 -5.36 0.19
CA THR A 80 -0.08 -4.36 1.27
C THR A 80 1.18 -3.50 1.29
N ASP A 81 1.03 -2.20 1.58
CA ASP A 81 2.18 -1.33 1.83
C ASP A 81 2.94 -1.81 3.07
N ALA A 82 4.26 -1.68 3.06
CA ALA A 82 5.16 -2.22 4.10
C ALA A 82 4.89 -1.69 5.52
N ASN A 83 4.31 -0.49 5.64
CA ASN A 83 3.98 0.11 6.92
C ASN A 83 2.60 -0.28 7.47
N ASN A 84 1.92 -1.21 6.82
CA ASN A 84 0.70 -1.82 7.32
C ASN A 84 1.05 -3.10 8.11
N LEU A 85 0.56 -3.16 9.34
CA LEU A 85 0.56 -4.38 10.13
C LEU A 85 -0.70 -5.18 9.81
N VAL A 86 -0.55 -6.43 9.40
CA VAL A 86 -1.66 -7.39 9.28
C VAL A 86 -2.02 -7.87 10.67
N THR A 87 -3.25 -7.63 11.12
CA THR A 87 -3.70 -7.83 12.52
C THR A 87 -4.54 -9.07 12.73
N ALA A 88 -5.13 -9.62 11.67
CA ALA A 88 -6.00 -10.80 11.72
C ALA A 88 -5.81 -11.71 10.51
N ASP A 89 -6.47 -12.87 10.54
CA ASP A 89 -6.59 -13.77 9.41
C ASP A 89 -7.29 -13.06 8.23
N LEU A 90 -6.70 -13.12 7.04
CA LEU A 90 -7.21 -12.47 5.83
C LEU A 90 -8.17 -13.37 5.03
N ASN A 91 -8.38 -14.61 5.43
CA ASN A 91 -9.28 -15.52 4.69
C ASN A 91 -10.73 -15.01 4.60
N PRO A 92 -11.34 -14.38 5.63
CA PRO A 92 -12.67 -13.81 5.49
C PRO A 92 -12.71 -12.67 4.46
N LEU A 93 -11.69 -11.80 4.44
CA LEU A 93 -11.59 -10.71 3.47
C LEU A 93 -11.41 -11.24 2.04
N LEU A 94 -10.58 -12.27 1.87
CA LEU A 94 -10.38 -12.96 0.60
C LEU A 94 -11.66 -13.67 0.13
N ALA A 95 -12.39 -14.34 1.03
CA ALA A 95 -13.65 -15.02 0.70
C ALA A 95 -14.71 -14.03 0.19
N GLU A 96 -14.83 -12.86 0.85
CA GLU A 96 -15.72 -11.79 0.40
C GLU A 96 -15.32 -11.25 -0.99
N PHE A 97 -14.02 -11.09 -1.25
CA PHE A 97 -13.52 -10.71 -2.56
C PHE A 97 -13.85 -11.74 -3.64
N ILE A 98 -13.62 -13.02 -3.37
CA ILE A 98 -13.93 -14.13 -4.29
C ILE A 98 -15.43 -14.17 -4.59
N ALA A 99 -16.28 -14.06 -3.58
CA ALA A 99 -17.73 -14.08 -3.72
C ALA A 99 -18.28 -12.90 -4.55
N SER A 100 -17.58 -11.75 -4.56
CA SER A 100 -17.96 -10.58 -5.38
C SER A 100 -17.73 -10.79 -6.88
N ASP A 101 -16.99 -11.84 -7.25
CA ASP A 101 -16.56 -12.11 -8.62
C ASP A 101 -15.87 -10.91 -9.30
N ALA A 102 -15.18 -10.06 -8.54
CA ALA A 102 -14.44 -8.90 -9.03
C ALA A 102 -13.03 -9.29 -9.52
N ASP A 103 -12.44 -8.42 -10.35
CA ASP A 103 -11.06 -8.54 -10.84
C ASP A 103 -10.06 -7.91 -9.87
N ILE A 104 -10.49 -6.79 -9.27
CA ILE A 104 -9.69 -6.02 -8.32
C ILE A 104 -10.54 -5.61 -7.11
N GLY A 105 -9.96 -5.72 -5.92
CA GLY A 105 -10.55 -5.32 -4.65
C GLY A 105 -9.83 -4.11 -4.08
N LEU A 106 -10.56 -3.05 -3.73
CA LEU A 106 -10.05 -1.75 -3.30
C LEU A 106 -10.86 -1.18 -2.15
N PHE A 107 -10.27 -0.24 -1.44
CA PHE A 107 -10.91 0.47 -0.31
C PHE A 107 -11.10 1.94 -0.65
N PRO A 108 -12.24 2.56 -0.29
CA PRO A 108 -12.49 3.96 -0.57
C PRO A 108 -11.47 4.85 0.13
N HIS A 109 -11.14 5.96 -0.48
CA HIS A 109 -10.24 6.93 0.13
C HIS A 109 -10.93 7.61 1.34
N SER A 110 -10.19 7.77 2.45
CA SER A 110 -10.75 8.22 3.74
C SER A 110 -11.23 9.67 3.78
N LYS A 111 -10.70 10.53 2.91
CA LYS A 111 -10.87 11.99 3.02
C LYS A 111 -11.21 12.70 1.72
N ARG A 112 -10.80 12.16 0.59
CA ARG A 112 -10.98 12.78 -0.73
C ARG A 112 -11.78 11.85 -1.62
N ARG A 113 -12.47 12.43 -2.61
CA ARG A 113 -13.38 11.69 -3.48
C ARG A 113 -12.96 11.67 -4.94
N ASP A 114 -11.93 12.46 -5.28
CA ASP A 114 -11.47 12.64 -6.65
C ASP A 114 -9.98 12.95 -6.75
N ILE A 115 -9.45 12.84 -7.96
CA ILE A 115 -8.03 13.08 -8.26
C ILE A 115 -7.65 14.56 -8.16
N TYR A 116 -8.59 15.49 -8.36
CA TYR A 116 -8.31 16.93 -8.36
C TYR A 116 -7.99 17.38 -6.94
N ALA A 117 -8.86 17.05 -5.99
CA ALA A 117 -8.62 17.31 -4.57
C ALA A 117 -7.39 16.57 -4.05
N GLU A 118 -7.06 15.37 -4.55
CA GLU A 118 -5.83 14.67 -4.17
C GLU A 118 -4.59 15.36 -4.71
N LEU A 119 -4.60 15.84 -5.95
CA LEU A 119 -3.46 16.56 -6.53
C LEU A 119 -3.13 17.82 -5.72
N GLU A 120 -4.14 18.67 -5.43
CA GLU A 120 -3.93 19.89 -4.65
C GLU A 120 -3.39 19.56 -3.24
N PHE A 121 -3.96 18.56 -2.57
CA PHE A 121 -3.41 18.11 -1.29
C PHE A 121 -1.97 17.59 -1.42
N CYS A 122 -1.63 16.88 -2.49
CA CYS A 122 -0.27 16.40 -2.70
C CYS A 122 0.73 17.54 -2.93
N LYS A 123 0.32 18.64 -3.58
CA LYS A 123 1.10 19.86 -3.71
C LYS A 123 1.29 20.54 -2.34
N GLU A 124 0.20 20.71 -1.60
CA GLU A 124 0.21 21.36 -0.26
C GLU A 124 1.14 20.65 0.72
N VAL A 125 1.11 19.32 0.79
CA VAL A 125 1.93 18.54 1.73
C VAL A 125 3.30 18.12 1.17
N GLY A 126 3.67 18.59 -0.02
CA GLY A 126 4.96 18.32 -0.66
C GLY A 126 5.17 16.88 -1.14
N LYS A 127 4.09 16.14 -1.40
CA LYS A 127 4.14 14.81 -2.03
C LYS A 127 4.33 14.90 -3.55
N VAL A 128 3.85 15.97 -4.17
CA VAL A 128 4.23 16.47 -5.48
C VAL A 128 4.98 17.75 -5.22
N ARG A 129 6.15 17.91 -5.81
CA ARG A 129 7.04 19.06 -5.54
C ARG A 129 6.91 20.11 -6.64
N PRO A 130 7.30 21.38 -6.40
CA PRO A 130 7.15 22.46 -7.39
C PRO A 130 7.60 22.13 -8.82
N PRO A 131 8.73 21.43 -9.06
CA PRO A 131 9.11 21.04 -10.43
C PRO A 131 8.14 20.08 -11.11
N GLU A 132 7.32 19.36 -10.33
CA GLU A 132 6.35 18.36 -10.83
C GLU A 132 4.91 18.91 -10.88
N TYR A 133 4.65 20.16 -10.47
CA TYR A 133 3.31 20.73 -10.43
C TYR A 133 2.66 20.76 -11.82
N ALA A 134 3.38 21.29 -12.82
CA ALA A 134 2.89 21.33 -14.19
C ALA A 134 2.57 19.94 -14.73
N LEU A 135 3.38 18.93 -14.40
CA LEU A 135 3.14 17.55 -14.79
C LEU A 135 1.88 16.97 -14.12
N GLY A 136 1.62 17.33 -12.86
CA GLY A 136 0.39 16.94 -12.15
C GLY A 136 -0.85 17.60 -12.77
N ASP A 137 -0.76 18.87 -13.12
CA ASP A 137 -1.84 19.61 -13.78
C ASP A 137 -2.11 19.06 -15.19
N GLU A 138 -1.06 18.75 -15.96
CA GLU A 138 -1.18 18.06 -17.25
C GLU A 138 -1.84 16.68 -17.09
N GLN A 139 -1.47 15.92 -16.06
CA GLN A 139 -2.05 14.60 -15.79
C GLN A 139 -3.58 14.66 -15.61
N VAL A 140 -4.06 15.54 -14.76
CA VAL A 140 -5.51 15.63 -14.49
C VAL A 140 -6.27 16.24 -15.68
N ALA A 141 -5.66 17.18 -16.41
CA ALA A 141 -6.22 17.73 -17.63
C ALA A 141 -6.34 16.66 -18.73
N PHE A 142 -5.31 15.84 -18.90
CA PHE A 142 -5.32 14.71 -19.83
C PHE A 142 -6.44 13.71 -19.47
N TYR A 143 -6.58 13.32 -18.21
CA TYR A 143 -7.64 12.38 -17.82
C TYR A 143 -9.04 12.92 -18.04
N ARG A 144 -9.26 14.22 -17.83
CA ARG A 144 -10.53 14.87 -18.14
C ARG A 144 -10.80 14.87 -19.65
N ALA A 145 -9.81 15.20 -20.46
CA ALA A 145 -9.92 15.18 -21.92
C ALA A 145 -10.20 13.78 -22.48
N GLU A 146 -9.65 12.74 -21.83
CA GLU A 146 -9.88 11.34 -22.16
C GLU A 146 -11.19 10.78 -21.56
N GLY A 147 -12.03 11.62 -20.99
CA GLY A 147 -13.39 11.29 -20.57
C GLY A 147 -13.51 10.70 -19.15
N LEU A 148 -12.50 10.85 -18.28
CA LEU A 148 -12.69 10.48 -16.88
C LEU A 148 -13.80 11.33 -16.25
N PRO A 149 -14.90 10.71 -15.73
CA PRO A 149 -16.00 11.45 -15.12
C PRO A 149 -15.52 12.26 -13.89
N GLU A 150 -16.19 13.37 -13.60
CA GLU A 150 -15.94 14.13 -12.37
C GLU A 150 -16.18 13.23 -11.12
N GLU A 151 -17.27 12.45 -11.13
CA GLU A 151 -17.52 11.41 -10.14
C GLU A 151 -16.90 10.09 -10.59
N HIS A 152 -15.89 9.63 -9.88
CA HIS A 152 -15.18 8.39 -10.17
C HIS A 152 -14.79 7.65 -8.90
N VAL A 153 -14.50 6.36 -9.04
CA VAL A 153 -13.99 5.55 -7.92
C VAL A 153 -12.63 6.09 -7.49
N PHE A 154 -12.53 6.57 -6.24
CA PHE A 154 -11.29 7.08 -5.67
C PHE A 154 -10.89 6.30 -4.40
N THR A 155 -9.68 5.75 -4.40
CA THR A 155 -9.29 4.70 -3.45
C THR A 155 -7.97 4.96 -2.75
N GLU A 156 -7.84 4.32 -1.57
CA GLU A 156 -6.55 4.14 -0.90
C GLU A 156 -5.87 2.90 -1.49
N ASN A 157 -4.70 3.08 -2.09
CA ASN A 157 -4.01 2.02 -2.81
C ASN A 157 -3.00 1.25 -1.93
N ALA A 158 -3.11 1.34 -0.62
CA ALA A 158 -2.19 0.68 0.30
C ALA A 158 -2.50 -0.79 0.54
N VAL A 159 -3.72 -1.23 0.22
CA VAL A 159 -4.12 -2.64 0.19
C VAL A 159 -4.91 -2.88 -1.09
N ILE A 160 -4.53 -3.91 -1.85
CA ILE A 160 -5.16 -4.25 -3.14
C ILE A 160 -5.28 -5.76 -3.25
N LEU A 161 -6.49 -6.25 -3.50
CA LEU A 161 -6.73 -7.65 -3.82
C LEU A 161 -6.87 -7.81 -5.35
N ARG A 162 -6.42 -8.92 -5.91
CA ARG A 162 -6.53 -9.22 -7.35
C ARG A 162 -6.80 -10.69 -7.60
N ARG A 163 -7.63 -10.94 -8.62
CA ARG A 163 -7.82 -12.25 -9.24
C ARG A 163 -6.91 -12.32 -10.47
N HIS A 164 -6.01 -13.28 -10.54
CA HIS A 164 -5.05 -13.34 -11.66
C HIS A 164 -5.66 -13.88 -12.95
N GLY A 165 -6.69 -14.75 -12.88
CA GLY A 165 -7.42 -15.23 -14.07
C GLY A 165 -6.52 -15.84 -15.14
N ARG A 166 -5.57 -16.68 -14.74
CA ARG A 166 -4.53 -17.24 -15.63
C ARG A 166 -5.12 -18.00 -16.82
N GLY A 167 -4.65 -17.64 -18.03
CA GLY A 167 -5.13 -18.29 -19.28
C GLY A 167 -6.52 -17.88 -19.70
N GLU A 168 -7.18 -16.99 -18.95
CA GLU A 168 -8.51 -16.45 -19.25
C GLU A 168 -8.40 -15.03 -19.82
N ALA A 169 -9.37 -14.62 -20.63
CA ALA A 169 -9.47 -13.24 -21.13
C ALA A 169 -9.47 -12.20 -19.99
N ARG A 170 -10.01 -12.57 -18.85
CA ARG A 170 -10.09 -11.79 -17.62
C ARG A 170 -8.71 -11.47 -17.03
N GLY A 171 -7.81 -12.45 -17.00
CA GLY A 171 -6.43 -12.24 -16.57
C GLY A 171 -5.68 -11.33 -17.52
N ALA A 172 -5.84 -11.49 -18.82
CA ALA A 172 -5.25 -10.61 -19.83
C ALA A 172 -5.76 -9.17 -19.70
N ALA A 173 -7.05 -8.96 -19.38
CA ALA A 173 -7.62 -7.64 -19.14
C ALA A 173 -7.03 -6.97 -17.89
N LEU A 174 -6.84 -7.74 -16.80
CA LEU A 174 -6.17 -7.24 -15.61
C LEU A 174 -4.72 -6.84 -15.89
N ASP A 175 -3.97 -7.69 -16.61
CA ASP A 175 -2.57 -7.41 -16.96
C ASP A 175 -2.46 -6.16 -17.84
N ALA A 176 -3.33 -6.00 -18.83
CA ALA A 176 -3.38 -4.79 -19.67
C ALA A 176 -3.69 -3.53 -18.84
N ALA A 177 -4.59 -3.62 -17.86
CA ALA A 177 -4.88 -2.52 -16.96
C ALA A 177 -3.68 -2.17 -16.07
N MET A 178 -2.91 -3.15 -15.61
CA MET A 178 -1.70 -2.91 -14.81
C MET A 178 -0.57 -2.31 -15.65
N GLU A 179 -0.43 -2.69 -16.94
CA GLU A 179 0.46 -2.02 -17.88
C GLU A 179 0.07 -0.57 -18.10
N LEU A 180 -1.21 -0.31 -18.37
CA LEU A 180 -1.72 1.06 -18.50
C LEU A 180 -1.39 1.87 -17.23
N TRP A 181 -1.54 1.27 -16.03
CA TRP A 181 -1.22 1.95 -14.78
C TRP A 181 0.26 2.30 -14.66
N TRP A 182 1.13 1.39 -15.09
CA TRP A 182 2.58 1.61 -15.15
C TRP A 182 2.94 2.73 -16.13
N ASP A 183 2.32 2.75 -17.32
CA ASP A 183 2.56 3.76 -18.34
C ASP A 183 2.13 5.16 -17.85
N GLN A 184 0.97 5.24 -17.17
CA GLN A 184 0.53 6.51 -16.57
C GLN A 184 1.52 7.00 -15.50
N LEU A 185 2.06 6.08 -14.69
CA LEU A 185 3.08 6.42 -13.70
C LEU A 185 4.41 6.83 -14.34
N ALA A 186 4.79 6.24 -15.47
CA ALA A 186 5.98 6.59 -16.22
C ALA A 186 5.85 7.96 -16.90
N ARG A 187 4.68 8.23 -17.46
CA ARG A 187 4.37 9.46 -18.20
C ARG A 187 4.20 10.68 -17.29
N PHE A 188 3.53 10.51 -16.15
CA PHE A 188 3.10 11.59 -15.28
C PHE A 188 3.74 11.52 -13.87
N THR A 189 3.02 12.04 -12.88
CA THR A 189 3.50 11.99 -11.49
C THR A 189 3.63 10.55 -10.98
N LYS A 190 4.59 10.33 -10.06
CA LYS A 190 4.78 9.01 -9.43
C LYS A 190 3.73 8.70 -8.34
N ARG A 191 2.56 9.34 -8.45
CA ARG A 191 1.43 9.19 -7.52
C ARG A 191 0.40 8.20 -8.09
N ASP A 192 0.49 6.96 -7.65
CA ASP A 192 -0.39 5.86 -8.06
C ASP A 192 -1.89 6.11 -7.77
N GLN A 193 -2.21 6.93 -6.76
CA GLN A 193 -3.58 7.33 -6.44
C GLN A 193 -4.19 8.26 -7.49
N LEU A 194 -3.38 9.08 -8.17
CA LEU A 194 -3.88 9.97 -9.23
C LEU A 194 -4.22 9.22 -10.51
N SER A 195 -3.50 8.13 -10.80
CA SER A 195 -3.65 7.41 -12.07
C SER A 195 -4.63 6.22 -12.01
N LEU A 196 -4.83 5.59 -10.85
CA LEU A 196 -5.71 4.41 -10.77
C LEU A 196 -7.16 4.67 -11.22
N PRO A 197 -7.82 5.79 -10.86
CA PRO A 197 -9.18 6.07 -11.33
C PRO A 197 -9.32 6.06 -12.84
N PHE A 198 -8.36 6.68 -13.55
CA PHE A 198 -8.31 6.66 -15.01
C PHE A 198 -8.14 5.24 -15.57
N VAL A 199 -7.26 4.45 -14.97
CA VAL A 199 -7.04 3.05 -15.36
C VAL A 199 -8.30 2.22 -15.19
N LEU A 200 -9.00 2.36 -14.06
CA LEU A 200 -10.26 1.65 -13.81
C LEU A 200 -11.34 2.06 -14.81
N HIS A 201 -11.45 3.35 -15.11
CA HIS A 201 -12.40 3.87 -16.11
C HIS A 201 -12.12 3.31 -17.50
N ARG A 202 -10.85 3.25 -17.92
CA ARG A 202 -10.45 2.78 -19.28
C ARG A 202 -10.49 1.27 -19.43
N SER A 203 -10.20 0.52 -18.38
CA SER A 203 -10.08 -0.95 -18.45
C SER A 203 -11.40 -1.68 -18.34
N GLY A 204 -12.43 -1.07 -17.76
CA GLY A 204 -13.70 -1.74 -17.48
C GLY A 204 -13.60 -2.90 -16.48
N LEU A 205 -12.53 -2.96 -15.68
CA LEU A 205 -12.37 -4.00 -14.65
C LEU A 205 -13.53 -3.97 -13.67
N LYS A 206 -13.99 -5.17 -13.29
CA LYS A 206 -14.97 -5.31 -12.22
C LYS A 206 -14.30 -5.07 -10.86
N VAL A 207 -14.71 -3.98 -10.20
CA VAL A 207 -14.15 -3.54 -8.91
C VAL A 207 -15.03 -3.99 -7.76
N LYS A 208 -14.46 -4.70 -6.78
CA LYS A 208 -15.03 -4.79 -5.42
C LYS A 208 -14.55 -3.58 -4.64
N LEU A 209 -15.43 -2.66 -4.36
CA LEU A 209 -15.18 -1.56 -3.42
C LEU A 209 -15.86 -1.93 -2.10
N TRP A 210 -15.06 -1.98 -1.00
CA TRP A 210 -15.64 -2.15 0.33
C TRP A 210 -16.34 -0.85 0.76
N ASP A 211 -17.31 -0.95 1.67
CA ASP A 211 -18.04 0.17 2.24
C ASP A 211 -17.30 0.85 3.42
N TRP A 212 -16.16 0.28 3.83
CA TRP A 212 -15.31 0.81 4.88
C TRP A 212 -13.91 1.19 4.36
N ASN A 213 -13.32 2.20 4.98
CA ASN A 213 -11.96 2.64 4.67
C ASN A 213 -10.94 1.85 5.50
N TYR A 214 -9.86 1.37 4.87
CA TYR A 214 -8.84 0.57 5.59
C TYR A 214 -8.08 1.37 6.67
N LEU A 215 -8.12 2.71 6.66
CA LEU A 215 -7.55 3.57 7.71
C LEU A 215 -8.48 3.72 8.92
N SER A 216 -9.77 3.42 8.76
CA SER A 216 -10.71 3.33 9.88
C SER A 216 -10.40 2.09 10.73
N PRO A 217 -10.83 2.05 11.99
CA PRO A 217 -10.73 0.84 12.79
C PRO A 217 -11.33 -0.36 12.03
N ASN A 218 -10.51 -1.36 11.78
CA ASN A 218 -10.89 -2.60 11.10
C ASN A 218 -10.09 -3.77 11.68
N PRO A 219 -10.53 -5.02 11.54
CA PRO A 219 -9.85 -6.17 12.13
C PRO A 219 -8.55 -6.53 11.42
N TYR A 220 -8.39 -6.18 10.14
CA TYR A 220 -7.37 -6.77 9.27
C TYR A 220 -6.05 -6.01 9.23
N PHE A 221 -6.10 -4.67 9.35
CA PHE A 221 -4.93 -3.83 9.13
C PHE A 221 -4.81 -2.72 10.16
N SER A 222 -3.57 -2.44 10.57
CA SER A 222 -3.21 -1.24 11.33
C SER A 222 -2.07 -0.54 10.65
N ARG A 223 -2.27 0.72 10.24
CA ARG A 223 -1.24 1.54 9.60
C ARG A 223 -0.37 2.24 10.63
N TYR A 224 0.94 2.12 10.44
CA TYR A 224 1.93 2.88 11.21
C TYR A 224 2.59 3.94 10.35
N PRO A 225 2.78 5.18 10.87
CA PRO A 225 3.50 6.22 10.14
C PRO A 225 4.97 5.83 9.98
N HIS A 226 5.57 6.17 8.84
CA HIS A 226 6.99 5.95 8.60
C HIS A 226 7.82 6.69 9.65
N ARG A 227 8.73 5.97 10.29
CA ARG A 227 9.73 6.54 11.21
C ARG A 227 11.10 6.46 10.57
N ARG A 228 11.87 7.53 10.69
CA ARG A 228 13.26 7.61 10.25
C ARG A 228 14.17 7.72 11.47
N GLY A 229 15.45 7.39 11.27
CA GLY A 229 16.47 7.54 12.30
C GLY A 229 16.80 6.28 13.08
N PRO A 230 17.73 6.36 14.05
CA PRO A 230 18.33 5.21 14.71
C PRO A 230 17.34 4.41 15.56
N LEU A 231 16.25 5.01 16.02
CA LEU A 231 15.23 4.34 16.84
C LEU A 231 14.19 3.55 16.03
N ARG A 232 14.31 3.53 14.70
CA ARG A 232 13.34 2.84 13.83
C ARG A 232 13.26 1.35 14.13
N ASP A 233 14.40 0.67 14.23
CA ASP A 233 14.45 -0.77 14.45
C ASP A 233 13.95 -1.13 15.85
N ILE A 234 14.20 -0.29 16.85
CA ILE A 234 13.61 -0.42 18.19
C ILE A 234 12.09 -0.29 18.12
N HIS A 235 11.59 0.66 17.35
CA HIS A 235 10.15 0.84 17.16
C HIS A 235 9.51 -0.38 16.51
N ILE A 236 10.12 -0.94 15.46
CA ILE A 236 9.65 -2.18 14.80
C ILE A 236 9.63 -3.33 15.82
N PHE A 237 10.71 -3.49 16.58
CA PHE A 237 10.79 -4.50 17.63
C PHE A 237 9.68 -4.35 18.66
N LEU A 238 9.45 -3.14 19.17
CA LEU A 238 8.41 -2.87 20.18
C LEU A 238 7.00 -3.14 19.63
N ILE A 239 6.70 -2.73 18.39
CA ILE A 239 5.40 -3.00 17.78
C ILE A 239 5.19 -4.52 17.62
N ASN A 240 6.18 -5.24 17.10
CA ASN A 240 6.08 -6.70 16.96
C ASN A 240 5.91 -7.39 18.31
N LYS A 241 6.64 -6.96 19.35
CA LYS A 241 6.47 -7.49 20.73
C LYS A 241 5.11 -7.16 21.33
N ARG A 242 4.62 -5.93 21.13
CA ARG A 242 3.29 -5.51 21.60
C ARG A 242 2.18 -6.45 21.09
N HIS A 243 2.31 -6.93 19.86
CA HIS A 243 1.33 -7.79 19.22
C HIS A 243 1.61 -9.30 19.38
N SER A 244 2.77 -9.69 19.90
CA SER A 244 3.13 -11.11 20.02
C SER A 244 2.39 -11.82 21.15
N ASN A 245 2.16 -11.16 22.29
CA ASN A 245 1.40 -11.69 23.43
C ASN A 245 1.01 -10.60 24.43
N ALA A 246 0.08 -10.93 25.35
CA ALA A 246 -0.42 -10.02 26.36
C ALA A 246 0.65 -9.53 27.37
N PHE A 247 1.67 -10.36 27.66
CA PHE A 247 2.76 -10.02 28.56
C PHE A 247 3.53 -8.77 28.10
N TRP A 248 3.80 -8.65 26.81
CA TRP A 248 4.48 -7.49 26.24
C TRP A 248 3.55 -6.32 25.96
N ARG A 249 2.27 -6.60 25.69
CA ARG A 249 1.28 -5.58 25.35
C ARG A 249 1.10 -4.56 26.49
N VAL A 250 0.89 -5.03 27.71
CA VAL A 250 0.59 -4.17 28.86
C VAL A 250 1.71 -3.15 29.15
N PRO A 251 2.99 -3.56 29.34
CA PRO A 251 4.06 -2.60 29.61
C PRO A 251 4.35 -1.66 28.44
N ILE A 252 4.21 -2.12 27.19
CA ILE A 252 4.43 -1.27 26.01
C ILE A 252 3.31 -0.24 25.88
N ASP A 253 2.05 -0.61 26.09
CA ASP A 253 0.92 0.32 26.07
C ASP A 253 1.01 1.35 27.21
N GLY A 254 1.45 0.92 28.40
CA GLY A 254 1.74 1.81 29.53
C GLY A 254 2.84 2.83 29.21
N ALA A 255 3.96 2.37 28.67
CA ALA A 255 5.05 3.26 28.25
C ALA A 255 4.64 4.23 27.14
N TYR A 256 3.82 3.78 26.19
CA TYR A 256 3.28 4.64 25.14
C TYR A 256 2.28 5.68 25.67
N GLY A 257 1.47 5.31 26.67
CA GLY A 257 0.56 6.21 27.38
C GLY A 257 1.32 7.32 28.11
N LEU A 258 2.36 6.96 28.85
CA LEU A 258 3.25 7.91 29.54
C LEU A 258 3.96 8.84 28.54
N TYR A 259 4.49 8.30 27.47
CA TYR A 259 5.10 9.13 26.42
C TYR A 259 4.12 10.14 25.83
N ARG A 260 2.90 9.73 25.47
CA ARG A 260 1.89 10.61 24.90
C ARG A 260 1.37 11.65 25.89
N GLY A 261 1.15 11.23 27.14
CA GLY A 261 0.56 12.09 28.15
C GLY A 261 1.52 13.11 28.75
N TYR A 262 2.78 12.74 28.94
CA TYR A 262 3.74 13.54 29.72
C TYR A 262 4.93 14.02 28.89
N LEU A 263 5.56 13.15 28.10
CA LEU A 263 6.82 13.52 27.42
C LEU A 263 6.58 14.26 26.11
N LYS A 264 5.59 13.87 25.33
CA LYS A 264 5.30 14.52 24.05
C LYS A 264 4.87 15.99 24.19
N PRO A 265 4.03 16.38 25.14
CA PRO A 265 3.72 17.80 25.41
C PRO A 265 4.93 18.59 25.90
N ALA A 266 5.80 17.97 26.73
CA ALA A 266 6.99 18.62 27.29
C ALA A 266 8.11 18.89 26.26
N ILE A 267 8.21 18.04 25.20
CA ILE A 267 9.25 18.16 24.17
C ILE A 267 8.90 19.24 23.12
N GLY A 268 7.64 19.75 23.10
CA GLY A 268 7.19 20.76 22.14
C GLY A 268 7.08 20.24 20.70
N LYS A 269 6.35 20.93 19.86
CA LYS A 269 6.32 20.65 18.41
C LYS A 269 7.70 21.01 17.82
N PRO A 270 8.33 20.15 17.02
CA PRO A 270 9.54 20.54 16.30
C PRO A 270 9.21 21.81 15.47
N LYS A 271 10.03 22.86 15.63
CA LYS A 271 9.90 24.07 14.82
C LYS A 271 9.94 23.65 13.34
N PRO A 272 9.07 24.22 12.48
CA PRO A 272 9.15 23.99 11.05
C PRO A 272 10.58 24.37 10.59
N ARG A 273 11.25 23.47 9.87
CA ARG A 273 12.54 23.78 9.27
C ARG A 273 12.34 25.00 8.37
N ARG A 274 12.97 26.11 8.68
CA ARG A 274 13.10 27.23 7.75
C ARG A 274 13.77 26.69 6.49
N GLN A 275 13.07 26.81 5.39
CA GLN A 275 13.62 26.57 4.06
C GLN A 275 14.63 27.70 3.82
N GLY A 276 15.90 27.35 3.76
CA GLY A 276 16.95 28.18 3.19
C GLY A 276 17.16 27.77 1.75
#